data_bd8ee4114c51741ec1b72c6b97dbdf35
#
_entry.id   bd8ee4114c51741ec1b72c6b97dbdf35
#
_cell.length_a   1.000
_cell.length_b   1.000
_cell.length_c   1.000
_cell.angle_alpha   90.00
_cell.angle_beta   90.00
_cell.angle_gamma   90.00
#
_symmetry.space_group_name_H-M   'P 1'
#
loop_
_entity.id
_entity.type
_entity.pdbx_description
1 polymer ?
#
loop_
_entity_poly.entity_id
_entity_poly.type
_entity_poly.pdbx_seq_one_letter_code
_entity_poly.pdbx_strand_id
1 'polypeptide(L)'
;KIENCLESFYRSSASLCFQINKRYITKHQSILRCIDRRFENGEIFIKWDDSSEDDWLLLLYIKNNSPKDGVIIEDKTNPEKNVSHEFKTNEIFRANDLMVDQIVKMLERERTKKAS
;
A
#
# COMPACT_ATOMS: atom_id res chain seq x y z
N LYS A 1 -6.16 -19.26 6.87
CA LYS A 1 -5.21 -18.64 7.82
C LYS A 1 -4.48 -17.44 7.22
N ILE A 2 -4.06 -17.54 5.97
CA ILE A 2 -3.42 -16.42 5.28
C ILE A 2 -4.40 -15.25 5.17
N GLU A 3 -5.65 -15.53 4.82
CA GLU A 3 -6.70 -14.52 4.72
C GLU A 3 -6.93 -13.81 6.07
N ASN A 4 -6.94 -14.57 7.16
CA ASN A 4 -7.12 -13.99 8.49
C ASN A 4 -5.94 -13.13 8.90
N CYS A 5 -4.73 -13.57 8.58
CA CYS A 5 -3.52 -12.81 8.84
C CYS A 5 -3.54 -11.48 8.08
N LEU A 6 -3.93 -11.53 6.80
CA LEU A 6 -3.97 -10.35 5.95
C LEU A 6 -5.17 -9.43 6.25
N GLU A 7 -6.19 -9.91 6.96
CA GLU A 7 -7.36 -9.10 7.23
C GLU A 7 -7.01 -7.81 7.96
N SER A 8 -6.17 -7.90 9.00
CA SER A 8 -5.73 -6.72 9.74
C SER A 8 -4.95 -5.75 8.85
N PHE A 9 -4.09 -6.29 8.00
CA PHE A 9 -3.33 -5.47 7.05
C PHE A 9 -4.25 -4.83 6.03
N TYR A 10 -5.26 -5.55 5.56
CA TYR A 10 -6.25 -4.99 4.64
C TYR A 10 -7.01 -3.83 5.29
N ARG A 11 -7.50 -4.03 6.51
CA ARG A 11 -8.24 -2.98 7.23
C ARG A 11 -7.37 -1.75 7.45
N SER A 12 -6.12 -1.96 7.83
CA SER A 12 -5.17 -0.87 8.01
C SER A 12 -4.91 -0.14 6.70
N SER A 13 -4.71 -0.89 5.61
CA SER A 13 -4.46 -0.31 4.29
C SER A 13 -5.66 0.47 3.77
N ALA A 14 -6.87 -0.06 3.93
CA ALA A 14 -8.09 0.62 3.51
C ALA A 14 -8.29 1.91 4.31
N SER A 15 -8.02 1.87 5.61
CA SER A 15 -8.14 3.04 6.48
C SER A 15 -7.14 4.12 6.08
N LEU A 16 -5.89 3.74 5.82
CA LEU A 16 -4.88 4.73 5.42
C LEU A 16 -5.21 5.37 4.08
N CYS A 17 -5.75 4.60 3.12
CA CYS A 17 -6.19 5.15 1.84
C CYS A 17 -7.28 6.20 2.05
N PHE A 18 -8.27 5.88 2.87
CA PHE A 18 -9.35 6.81 3.19
C PHE A 18 -8.82 8.10 3.81
N GLN A 19 -7.92 7.97 4.79
CA GLN A 19 -7.36 9.14 5.47
C GLN A 19 -6.51 10.00 4.53
N ILE A 20 -5.70 9.37 3.69
CA ILE A 20 -4.86 10.09 2.74
C ILE A 20 -5.71 10.79 1.69
N ASN A 21 -6.73 10.11 1.16
CA ASN A 21 -7.65 10.72 0.19
C ASN A 21 -8.29 11.97 0.77
N LYS A 22 -8.67 11.92 2.04
CA LYS A 22 -9.34 13.03 2.70
C LYS A 22 -8.40 14.21 2.98
N ARG A 23 -7.15 13.92 3.37
CA ARG A 23 -6.21 14.95 3.86
C ARG A 23 -5.28 15.51 2.81
N TYR A 24 -4.86 14.69 1.86
CA TYR A 24 -3.76 15.04 0.96
C TYR A 24 -4.15 15.13 -0.50
N ILE A 25 -5.32 14.63 -0.88
CA ILE A 25 -5.72 14.59 -2.29
C ILE A 25 -6.86 15.58 -2.55
N THR A 26 -6.67 16.42 -3.55
CA THR A 26 -7.67 17.43 -3.92
C THR A 26 -8.78 16.81 -4.76
N LYS A 27 -9.88 17.55 -4.89
CA LYS A 27 -11.08 17.08 -5.62
C LYS A 27 -10.81 16.69 -7.08
N HIS A 28 -9.79 17.27 -7.69
CA HIS A 28 -9.53 17.08 -9.12
C HIS A 28 -8.48 16.04 -9.41
N GLN A 29 -7.96 15.38 -8.38
CA GLN A 29 -6.97 14.33 -8.54
C GLN A 29 -7.63 12.97 -8.37
N SER A 30 -6.99 11.95 -8.96
CA SER A 30 -7.41 10.57 -8.74
C SER A 30 -7.20 10.22 -7.26
N ILE A 31 -8.05 9.36 -6.74
CA ILE A 31 -7.94 8.90 -5.37
C ILE A 31 -7.19 7.57 -5.31
N LEU A 32 -6.70 7.25 -4.12
CA LEU A 32 -6.08 5.96 -3.85
C LEU A 32 -7.16 4.91 -3.57
N ARG A 33 -6.93 3.71 -4.02
CA ARG A 33 -7.82 2.58 -3.82
C ARG A 33 -7.05 1.40 -3.23
N CYS A 34 -7.66 0.75 -2.24
CA CYS A 34 -7.12 -0.48 -1.68
C CYS A 34 -7.89 -1.65 -2.29
N ILE A 35 -7.18 -2.52 -3.00
CA ILE A 35 -7.79 -3.66 -3.69
C ILE A 35 -7.51 -4.92 -2.86
N ASP A 36 -8.59 -5.65 -2.57
CA ASP A 36 -8.53 -6.86 -1.76
C ASP A 36 -8.54 -8.09 -2.67
N ARG A 37 -7.41 -8.77 -2.76
CA ARG A 37 -7.27 -10.03 -3.49
C ARG A 37 -6.87 -11.17 -2.57
N ARG A 38 -7.20 -11.07 -1.28
CA ARG A 38 -6.82 -12.08 -0.28
C ARG A 38 -7.32 -13.47 -0.66
N PHE A 39 -8.53 -13.53 -1.19
CA PHE A 39 -9.18 -14.82 -1.46
C PHE A 39 -8.84 -15.37 -2.83
N GLU A 40 -8.37 -14.55 -3.75
CA GLU A 40 -7.99 -14.99 -5.09
C GLU A 40 -6.53 -15.41 -5.16
N ASN A 41 -5.63 -14.56 -4.71
CA ASN A 41 -4.19 -14.84 -4.83
C ASN A 41 -3.37 -14.45 -3.61
N GLY A 42 -4.03 -14.16 -2.47
CA GLY A 42 -3.34 -13.87 -1.22
C GLY A 42 -2.62 -12.54 -1.20
N GLU A 43 -3.14 -11.55 -1.92
CA GLU A 43 -2.52 -10.25 -2.06
C GLU A 43 -3.47 -9.12 -1.72
N ILE A 44 -2.90 -8.00 -1.26
CA ILE A 44 -3.60 -6.72 -1.10
C ILE A 44 -2.72 -5.68 -1.78
N PHE A 45 -3.30 -4.77 -2.55
CA PHE A 45 -2.49 -3.71 -3.14
C PHE A 45 -3.21 -2.37 -3.14
N ILE A 46 -2.39 -1.30 -3.16
CA ILE A 46 -2.87 0.08 -3.21
C ILE A 46 -2.47 0.65 -4.56
N LYS A 47 -3.43 1.25 -5.24
CA LYS A 47 -3.20 1.85 -6.56
C LYS A 47 -4.00 3.14 -6.69
N TRP A 48 -3.70 3.92 -7.72
CA TRP A 48 -4.58 5.02 -8.13
C TRP A 48 -5.84 4.45 -8.73
N ASP A 49 -6.99 5.09 -8.46
CA ASP A 49 -8.28 4.62 -8.93
C ASP A 49 -8.33 4.46 -10.45
N ASP A 50 -7.71 5.37 -11.17
CA ASP A 50 -7.75 5.41 -12.64
C ASP A 50 -6.58 4.66 -13.30
N SER A 51 -5.71 4.01 -12.56
CA SER A 51 -4.63 3.21 -13.15
C SER A 51 -5.05 1.75 -13.28
N SER A 52 -4.29 0.98 -14.06
CA SER A 52 -4.53 -0.45 -14.18
C SER A 52 -4.07 -1.18 -12.92
N GLU A 53 -4.56 -2.41 -12.72
CA GLU A 53 -4.17 -3.20 -11.55
C GLU A 53 -2.70 -3.60 -11.58
N ASP A 54 -2.09 -3.62 -12.76
CA ASP A 54 -0.65 -3.90 -12.87
C ASP A 54 0.22 -2.74 -12.42
N ASP A 55 -0.36 -1.55 -12.34
CA ASP A 55 0.36 -0.33 -11.94
C ASP A 55 0.14 0.02 -10.48
N TRP A 56 0.17 -0.99 -9.61
CA TRP A 56 0.01 -0.77 -8.18
C TRP A 56 1.22 -0.01 -7.59
N LEU A 57 0.97 0.68 -6.48
CA LEU A 57 1.99 1.45 -5.76
C LEU A 57 2.62 0.65 -4.64
N LEU A 58 1.79 -0.06 -3.88
CA LEU A 58 2.22 -0.90 -2.77
C LEU A 58 1.52 -2.25 -2.88
N LEU A 59 2.26 -3.33 -2.70
CA LEU A 59 1.73 -4.69 -2.75
C LEU A 59 2.12 -5.42 -1.47
N LEU A 60 1.12 -6.01 -0.81
CA LEU A 60 1.31 -6.76 0.43
C LEU A 60 0.94 -8.23 0.22
N TYR A 61 1.80 -9.14 0.69
CA TYR A 61 1.50 -10.56 0.66
C TYR A 61 2.29 -11.28 1.74
N ILE A 62 1.87 -12.52 2.05
CA ILE A 62 2.54 -13.35 3.05
C ILE A 62 3.77 -14.00 2.42
N LYS A 63 4.91 -13.86 3.07
CA LYS A 63 6.18 -14.45 2.61
C LYS A 63 6.07 -15.97 2.60
N ASN A 64 6.41 -16.59 1.46
CA ASN A 64 6.41 -18.05 1.29
C ASN A 64 5.05 -18.69 1.62
N ASN A 65 3.97 -17.92 1.55
CA ASN A 65 2.62 -18.37 1.93
C ASN A 65 2.55 -18.90 3.37
N SER A 66 3.48 -18.48 4.22
CA SER A 66 3.56 -18.90 5.61
C SER A 66 3.50 -17.69 6.53
N PRO A 67 2.43 -17.52 7.34
CA PRO A 67 2.36 -16.39 8.26
C PRO A 67 3.52 -16.29 9.23
N LYS A 68 4.17 -17.41 9.53
CA LYS A 68 5.36 -17.42 10.39
C LYS A 68 6.55 -16.71 9.77
N ASP A 69 6.60 -16.66 8.44
CA ASP A 69 7.71 -16.03 7.73
C ASP A 69 7.52 -14.53 7.56
N GLY A 70 6.35 -14.01 7.87
CA GLY A 70 6.08 -12.58 7.87
C GLY A 70 5.34 -12.09 6.63
N VAL A 71 5.28 -10.78 6.51
CA VAL A 71 4.58 -10.07 5.43
C VAL A 71 5.59 -9.28 4.62
N ILE A 72 5.46 -9.35 3.30
CA ILE A 72 6.28 -8.55 2.38
C ILE A 72 5.45 -7.39 1.87
N ILE A 73 6.05 -6.19 1.88
CA ILE A 73 5.47 -5.01 1.24
C ILE A 73 6.43 -4.60 0.12
N GLU A 74 5.97 -4.71 -1.11
CA GLU A 74 6.73 -4.23 -2.26
C GLU A 74 6.29 -2.80 -2.58
N ASP A 75 7.27 -1.91 -2.71
CA ASP A 75 7.05 -0.47 -2.81
C ASP A 75 7.51 0.03 -4.17
N LYS A 76 6.56 0.50 -4.98
CA LYS A 76 6.82 1.12 -6.29
C LYS A 76 6.43 2.60 -6.30
N THR A 77 6.30 3.22 -5.12
CA THR A 77 5.93 4.64 -5.06
C THR A 77 6.99 5.54 -5.68
N ASN A 78 8.25 5.10 -5.69
CA ASN A 78 9.32 5.80 -6.38
C ASN A 78 9.65 5.04 -7.66
N PRO A 79 9.35 5.60 -8.86
CA PRO A 79 9.58 4.88 -10.11
C PRO A 79 11.05 4.59 -10.40
N GLU A 80 11.96 5.29 -9.74
CA GLU A 80 13.39 5.07 -9.93
C GLU A 80 13.96 3.97 -9.04
N LYS A 81 13.19 3.52 -8.05
CA LYS A 81 13.72 2.58 -7.05
C LYS A 81 12.61 1.70 -6.48
N ASN A 82 12.56 0.46 -6.92
CA ASN A 82 11.66 -0.54 -6.34
C ASN A 82 12.31 -1.11 -5.08
N VAL A 83 11.57 -1.13 -3.98
CA VAL A 83 12.07 -1.59 -2.69
C VAL A 83 11.09 -2.60 -2.10
N SER A 84 11.61 -3.63 -1.45
CA SER A 84 10.81 -4.57 -0.70
C SER A 84 11.13 -4.45 0.78
N HIS A 85 10.08 -4.48 1.60
CA HIS A 85 10.20 -4.40 3.05
C HIS A 85 9.58 -5.64 3.67
N GLU A 86 10.16 -6.10 4.75
CA GLU A 86 9.72 -7.32 5.41
C GLU A 86 9.31 -7.00 6.85
N PHE A 87 8.13 -7.48 7.26
CA PHE A 87 7.59 -7.26 8.60
C PHE A 87 7.08 -8.58 9.17
N LYS A 88 7.11 -8.69 10.48
CA LYS A 88 6.42 -9.77 11.17
C LYS A 88 4.92 -9.49 11.19
N THR A 89 4.12 -10.53 11.33
CA THR A 89 2.66 -10.37 11.31
C THR A 89 2.14 -9.52 12.49
N ASN A 90 2.92 -9.41 13.57
CA ASN A 90 2.55 -8.56 14.72
C ASN A 90 3.10 -7.14 14.61
N GLU A 91 3.76 -6.79 13.50
CA GLU A 91 4.33 -5.46 13.28
C GLU A 91 3.46 -4.59 12.39
N ILE A 92 2.14 -4.74 12.49
CA ILE A 92 1.20 -4.05 11.61
C ILE A 92 1.31 -2.52 11.71
N PHE A 93 1.57 -1.99 12.90
CA PHE A 93 1.69 -0.54 13.06
C PHE A 93 2.93 0.01 12.37
N ARG A 94 4.03 -0.72 12.42
CA ARG A 94 5.26 -0.35 11.70
C ARG A 94 5.06 -0.39 10.19
N ALA A 95 4.38 -1.43 9.72
CA ALA A 95 4.05 -1.57 8.30
C ALA A 95 3.16 -0.42 7.84
N ASN A 96 2.16 -0.07 8.64
CA ASN A 96 1.25 1.03 8.33
C ASN A 96 2.00 2.35 8.26
N ASP A 97 2.89 2.62 9.22
CA ASP A 97 3.69 3.84 9.23
C ASP A 97 4.56 3.95 7.98
N LEU A 98 5.16 2.83 7.56
CA LEU A 98 5.96 2.81 6.34
C LEU A 98 5.11 3.16 5.13
N MET A 99 3.94 2.53 5.00
CA MET A 99 3.07 2.76 3.85
C MET A 99 2.62 4.22 3.78
N VAL A 100 2.18 4.78 4.90
CA VAL A 100 1.77 6.18 4.97
C VAL A 100 2.92 7.09 4.56
N ASP A 101 4.10 6.86 5.14
CA ASP A 101 5.28 7.67 4.88
C ASP A 101 5.66 7.66 3.40
N GLN A 102 5.67 6.49 2.78
CA GLN A 102 6.04 6.37 1.36
C GLN A 102 5.01 7.02 0.44
N ILE A 103 3.73 6.88 0.74
CA ILE A 103 2.69 7.51 -0.06
C ILE A 103 2.75 9.03 0.08
N VAL A 104 2.91 9.54 1.30
CA VAL A 104 3.01 10.99 1.53
C VAL A 104 4.23 11.57 0.81
N LYS A 105 5.36 10.89 0.86
CA LYS A 105 6.55 11.31 0.12
C LYS A 105 6.31 11.33 -1.38
N MET A 106 5.59 10.34 -1.89
CA MET A 106 5.23 10.30 -3.30
C MET A 106 4.37 11.51 -3.68
N LEU A 107 3.37 11.82 -2.87
CA LEU A 107 2.48 12.96 -3.12
C LEU A 107 3.23 14.28 -3.07
N GLU A 108 4.19 14.41 -2.16
CA GLU A 108 5.03 15.61 -2.08
C GLU A 108 5.88 15.78 -3.33
N ARG A 109 6.46 14.68 -3.84
CA ARG A 109 7.22 14.73 -5.08
C ARG A 109 6.35 15.16 -6.27
N GLU A 110 5.12 14.66 -6.31
CA GLU A 110 4.18 15.03 -7.37
C GLU A 110 3.84 16.52 -7.32
N ARG A 111 3.62 17.06 -6.12
CA ARG A 111 3.34 18.49 -5.92
C ARG A 111 4.51 19.34 -6.38
N THR A 112 5.72 18.94 -6.02
CA THR A 112 6.93 19.67 -6.40
C THR A 112 7.09 19.73 -7.92
N LYS A 113 6.81 18.63 -8.61
CA LYS A 113 6.85 18.58 -10.06
C LYS A 113 5.82 19.53 -10.69
N LYS A 114 4.61 19.59 -10.11
CA LYS A 114 3.56 20.48 -10.63
C LYS A 114 3.86 21.94 -10.37
N ALA A 115 4.56 22.24 -9.27
CA ALA A 115 4.92 23.61 -8.91
C ALA A 115 6.05 24.17 -9.75
N SER A 116 6.85 23.31 -10.35
CA SER A 116 7.95 23.72 -11.19
C SER A 116 7.58 23.70 -12.67
#